data_ef8c5608a229ad8b7cde65ea6a9cca77
#
_entry.id   ef8c5608a229ad8b7cde65ea6a9cca77
#
_cell.length_a   1.000
_cell.length_b   1.000
_cell.length_c   1.000
_cell.angle_alpha   90.00
_cell.angle_beta   90.00
_cell.angle_gamma   90.00
#
_symmetry.space_group_name_H-M   'P 1'
#
loop_
_entity.id
_entity.type
_entity.pdbx_description
1 polymer ?
#
loop_
_entity_poly.entity_id
_entity_poly.type
_entity_poly.pdbx_seq_one_letter_code
_entity_poly.pdbx_strand_id
1 'polypeptide(L)'
;PLSRRQRQMCIRDRYINLSRYSMISIFIGSIFSSVILISSGVIFIKFFFGKKLINIDPWIAGIYGFITLGFFSLILNFFFPINKFIGTLFLLFSTVIFFFYFYNFKKKTELALIIIFVSVFTLIFITSANINRPDAGLYHLPFISILQENKIMLGLTNLHYRLGHTSIFQYISAIYNNYFFKIEFLNLPLASLLPLFIVFLFKKINEAFKTKNEVKIISIFFIIIFSFYSFSRYSNFGNDAPASIFFFILIISILNIKDIKHLKLNKFYNIAIISIFLITLKPSMLVVLPLPILLFLINKKKFEILKHKNSLICLVLIFSWILKNSLISGCLIFPLKETCLSNLSLSLIHISEPTRR
;
A
#
# COMPACT_ATOMS: atom_id res chain seq x y z
N PRO A 1 34.50 -16.60 4.50
CA PRO A 1 33.23 -15.90 4.67
C PRO A 1 33.47 -14.41 4.83
N LEU A 2 32.85 -13.60 3.93
CA LEU A 2 32.93 -12.14 3.98
C LEU A 2 32.49 -11.63 5.36
N SER A 3 33.30 -10.76 5.96
CA SER A 3 33.00 -10.15 7.26
C SER A 3 31.66 -9.37 7.18
N ARG A 4 31.00 -9.15 8.33
CA ARG A 4 29.74 -8.40 8.42
C ARG A 4 29.85 -7.00 7.78
N ARG A 5 31.02 -6.34 7.89
CA ARG A 5 31.35 -5.06 7.24
C ARG A 5 31.44 -5.18 5.72
N GLN A 6 32.06 -6.25 5.20
CA GLN A 6 32.18 -6.46 3.75
C GLN A 6 30.85 -6.77 3.10
N ARG A 7 29.96 -7.54 3.76
CA ARG A 7 28.59 -7.75 3.30
C ARG A 7 27.77 -6.46 3.29
N GLN A 8 27.94 -5.60 4.28
CA GLN A 8 27.29 -4.27 4.30
C GLN A 8 27.84 -3.33 3.22
N MET A 9 29.16 -3.39 2.93
CA MET A 9 29.77 -2.64 1.84
C MET A 9 29.30 -3.12 0.46
N CYS A 10 29.25 -4.43 0.20
CA CYS A 10 28.76 -4.96 -1.07
C CYS A 10 27.29 -4.62 -1.35
N ILE A 11 26.46 -4.54 -0.31
CA ILE A 11 25.08 -4.07 -0.43
C ILE A 11 25.05 -2.55 -0.68
N ARG A 12 25.88 -1.78 0.04
CA ARG A 12 25.99 -0.32 -0.11
C ARG A 12 26.45 0.08 -1.51
N ASP A 13 27.44 -0.62 -2.06
CA ASP A 13 28.03 -0.29 -3.35
C ASP A 13 27.11 -0.64 -4.53
N ARG A 14 26.25 -1.65 -4.41
CA ARG A 14 25.18 -1.90 -5.39
C ARG A 14 24.11 -0.81 -5.40
N TYR A 15 23.85 -0.15 -4.27
CA TYR A 15 22.85 0.92 -4.16
C TYR A 15 23.41 2.32 -4.48
N ILE A 16 24.71 2.54 -4.32
CA ILE A 16 25.38 3.81 -4.68
C ILE A 16 25.41 4.03 -6.21
N ASN A 17 25.29 2.97 -7.01
CA ASN A 17 25.15 3.08 -8.47
C ASN A 17 23.77 3.57 -8.97
N LEU A 18 22.87 3.99 -8.10
CA LEU A 18 21.60 4.69 -8.46
C LEU A 18 21.85 6.00 -9.22
N SER A 19 23.05 6.59 -9.14
CA SER A 19 23.41 7.80 -9.88
C SER A 19 23.60 7.61 -11.40
N ARG A 20 23.54 6.39 -11.91
CA ARG A 20 23.72 6.07 -13.34
C ARG A 20 22.43 5.89 -14.13
N TYR A 21 21.25 6.04 -13.51
CA TYR A 21 20.00 5.97 -14.28
C TYR A 21 19.76 7.28 -15.00
N SER A 22 19.48 7.20 -16.28
CA SER A 22 19.05 8.38 -17.02
C SER A 22 17.75 8.88 -16.34
N MET A 23 17.66 10.16 -16.02
CA MET A 23 16.42 10.78 -15.51
C MET A 23 15.20 10.40 -16.34
N ILE A 24 15.44 10.13 -17.63
CA ILE A 24 14.44 9.68 -18.60
C ILE A 24 13.83 8.33 -18.20
N SER A 25 14.64 7.35 -17.78
CA SER A 25 14.10 6.02 -17.39
C SER A 25 13.25 6.09 -16.12
N ILE A 26 13.65 6.92 -15.16
CA ILE A 26 12.85 7.15 -13.93
C ILE A 26 11.55 7.88 -14.29
N PHE A 27 11.59 8.88 -15.17
CA PHE A 27 10.40 9.60 -15.60
C PHE A 27 9.41 8.68 -16.33
N ILE A 28 9.88 7.89 -17.29
CA ILE A 28 9.06 6.89 -18.01
C ILE A 28 8.48 5.86 -16.99
N GLY A 29 9.31 5.33 -16.09
CA GLY A 29 8.85 4.42 -15.03
C GLY A 29 7.76 5.04 -14.15
N SER A 30 7.86 6.34 -13.86
CA SER A 30 6.86 7.08 -13.06
C SER A 30 5.53 7.25 -13.80
N ILE A 31 5.56 7.44 -15.13
CA ILE A 31 4.35 7.44 -15.96
C ILE A 31 3.66 6.06 -15.87
N PHE A 32 4.41 4.98 -16.08
CA PHE A 32 3.85 3.63 -15.97
C PHE A 32 3.35 3.32 -14.55
N SER A 33 4.04 3.77 -13.51
CA SER A 33 3.57 3.64 -12.13
C SER A 33 2.22 4.32 -11.93
N SER A 34 2.05 5.54 -12.46
CA SER A 34 0.77 6.26 -12.41
C SER A 34 -0.34 5.51 -13.16
N VAL A 35 -0.03 4.97 -14.34
CA VAL A 35 -0.95 4.16 -15.15
C VAL A 35 -1.38 2.91 -14.39
N ILE A 36 -0.43 2.16 -13.79
CA ILE A 36 -0.71 0.95 -13.01
C ILE A 36 -1.61 1.27 -11.82
N LEU A 37 -1.28 2.32 -11.05
CA LEU A 37 -2.07 2.69 -9.89
C LEU A 37 -3.49 3.13 -10.28
N ILE A 38 -3.64 3.98 -11.28
CA ILE A 38 -4.94 4.49 -11.71
C ILE A 38 -5.81 3.34 -12.25
N SER A 39 -5.28 2.50 -13.14
CA SER A 39 -6.06 1.40 -13.75
C SER A 39 -6.48 0.35 -12.73
N SER A 40 -5.60 -0.03 -11.81
CA SER A 40 -5.94 -0.97 -10.73
C SER A 40 -7.05 -0.42 -9.83
N GLY A 41 -6.99 0.86 -9.49
CA GLY A 41 -8.01 1.50 -8.67
C GLY A 41 -9.34 1.71 -9.41
N VAL A 42 -9.30 1.96 -10.71
CA VAL A 42 -10.52 2.04 -11.54
C VAL A 42 -11.28 0.73 -11.49
N ILE A 43 -10.59 -0.43 -11.62
CA ILE A 43 -11.21 -1.74 -11.47
C ILE A 43 -11.84 -1.87 -10.08
N PHE A 44 -11.08 -1.56 -9.04
CA PHE A 44 -11.55 -1.68 -7.67
C PHE A 44 -12.80 -0.83 -7.42
N ILE A 45 -12.76 0.45 -7.78
CA ILE A 45 -13.88 1.39 -7.56
C ILE A 45 -15.12 0.97 -8.34
N LYS A 46 -14.94 0.49 -9.59
CA LYS A 46 -16.04 -0.04 -10.39
C LYS A 46 -16.66 -1.26 -9.74
N PHE A 47 -15.86 -2.22 -9.32
CA PHE A 47 -16.32 -3.50 -8.77
C PHE A 47 -16.86 -3.36 -7.34
N PHE A 48 -16.11 -2.65 -6.48
CA PHE A 48 -16.41 -2.53 -5.04
C PHE A 48 -17.51 -1.50 -4.77
N PHE A 49 -17.45 -0.32 -5.38
CA PHE A 49 -18.41 0.75 -5.15
C PHE A 49 -19.49 0.89 -6.25
N GLY A 50 -19.43 0.12 -7.32
CA GLY A 50 -20.41 0.15 -8.41
C GLY A 50 -20.40 1.44 -9.23
N LYS A 51 -19.32 2.24 -9.19
CA LYS A 51 -19.27 3.50 -9.94
C LYS A 51 -19.06 3.28 -11.44
N LYS A 52 -19.70 4.11 -12.27
CA LYS A 52 -19.43 4.16 -13.72
C LYS A 52 -18.05 4.76 -13.98
N LEU A 53 -17.34 4.28 -14.99
CA LEU A 53 -15.96 4.70 -15.34
C LEU A 53 -15.81 6.22 -15.47
N ILE A 54 -16.81 6.85 -16.08
CA ILE A 54 -16.84 8.31 -16.33
C ILE A 54 -16.83 9.16 -15.05
N ASN A 55 -17.28 8.59 -13.92
CA ASN A 55 -17.44 9.26 -12.62
C ASN A 55 -16.32 8.88 -11.62
N ILE A 56 -15.25 8.24 -12.09
CA ILE A 56 -14.12 7.86 -11.24
C ILE A 56 -13.01 8.89 -11.44
N ASP A 57 -12.70 9.64 -10.39
CA ASP A 57 -11.59 10.59 -10.41
C ASP A 57 -10.25 9.86 -10.41
N PRO A 58 -9.28 10.24 -11.29
CA PRO A 58 -8.02 9.51 -11.44
C PRO A 58 -7.15 9.52 -10.17
N TRP A 59 -7.16 10.59 -9.38
CA TRP A 59 -6.39 10.68 -8.13
C TRP A 59 -6.95 9.73 -7.04
N ILE A 60 -8.30 9.59 -6.95
CA ILE A 60 -8.91 8.58 -6.06
C ILE A 60 -8.58 7.18 -6.57
N ALA A 61 -8.69 6.97 -7.89
CA ALA A 61 -8.36 5.68 -8.48
C ALA A 61 -6.92 5.28 -8.14
N GLY A 62 -5.94 6.18 -8.26
CA GLY A 62 -4.56 5.88 -7.91
C GLY A 62 -4.37 5.44 -6.45
N ILE A 63 -5.06 6.07 -5.50
CA ILE A 63 -5.03 5.68 -4.08
C ILE A 63 -5.63 4.28 -3.87
N TYR A 64 -6.81 4.01 -4.44
CA TYR A 64 -7.40 2.67 -4.36
C TYR A 64 -6.63 1.63 -5.15
N GLY A 65 -5.91 2.04 -6.19
CA GLY A 65 -4.99 1.19 -6.92
C GLY A 65 -3.89 0.61 -6.03
N PHE A 66 -3.37 1.40 -5.11
CA PHE A 66 -2.38 0.92 -4.15
C PHE A 66 -2.96 -0.18 -3.23
N ILE A 67 -4.21 -0.04 -2.77
CA ILE A 67 -4.92 -1.08 -2.01
C ILE A 67 -5.11 -2.34 -2.86
N THR A 68 -5.57 -2.16 -4.10
CA THR A 68 -5.83 -3.27 -5.04
C THR A 68 -4.58 -4.07 -5.32
N LEU A 69 -3.49 -3.37 -5.63
CA LEU A 69 -2.18 -4.00 -5.89
C LEU A 69 -1.73 -4.84 -4.71
N GLY A 70 -1.84 -4.31 -3.49
CA GLY A 70 -1.43 -5.01 -2.30
C GLY A 70 -2.18 -6.34 -2.11
N PHE A 71 -3.50 -6.30 -2.13
CA PHE A 71 -4.29 -7.51 -1.94
C PHE A 71 -4.22 -8.48 -3.12
N PHE A 72 -4.18 -7.95 -4.35
CA PHE A 72 -4.02 -8.79 -5.53
C PHE A 72 -2.68 -9.54 -5.49
N SER A 73 -1.58 -8.84 -5.22
CA SER A 73 -0.26 -9.46 -5.13
C SER A 73 -0.16 -10.45 -3.97
N LEU A 74 -0.78 -10.15 -2.82
CA LEU A 74 -0.85 -11.08 -1.69
C LEU A 74 -1.59 -12.37 -2.07
N ILE A 75 -2.79 -12.26 -2.65
CA ILE A 75 -3.59 -13.41 -3.07
C ILE A 75 -2.85 -14.22 -4.13
N LEU A 76 -2.23 -13.54 -5.10
CA LEU A 76 -1.44 -14.18 -6.14
C LEU A 76 -0.27 -15.00 -5.58
N ASN A 77 0.40 -14.48 -4.54
CA ASN A 77 1.56 -15.15 -3.94
C ASN A 77 1.22 -16.45 -3.19
N PHE A 78 -0.02 -16.70 -2.84
CA PHE A 78 -0.42 -18.03 -2.35
C PHE A 78 -0.21 -19.13 -3.40
N PHE A 79 -0.32 -18.78 -4.69
CA PHE A 79 -0.29 -19.73 -5.80
C PHE A 79 1.01 -19.66 -6.60
N PHE A 80 1.56 -18.45 -6.79
CA PHE A 80 2.68 -18.18 -7.68
C PHE A 80 3.69 -17.22 -7.06
N PRO A 81 5.00 -17.34 -7.37
CA PRO A 81 5.98 -16.31 -7.07
C PRO A 81 5.68 -15.05 -7.88
N ILE A 82 5.87 -13.87 -7.27
CA ILE A 82 5.65 -12.58 -7.94
C ILE A 82 6.91 -12.21 -8.76
N ASN A 83 7.20 -13.00 -9.77
CA ASN A 83 8.40 -12.85 -10.60
C ASN A 83 8.25 -11.78 -11.69
N LYS A 84 9.32 -11.54 -12.44
CA LYS A 84 9.35 -10.55 -13.55
C LYS A 84 8.29 -10.81 -14.61
N PHE A 85 8.00 -12.07 -14.93
CA PHE A 85 6.98 -12.44 -15.90
C PHE A 85 5.61 -11.96 -15.46
N ILE A 86 5.23 -12.25 -14.20
CA ILE A 86 3.96 -11.80 -13.61
C ILE A 86 3.88 -10.29 -13.56
N GLY A 87 4.97 -9.60 -13.12
CA GLY A 87 5.02 -8.14 -13.11
C GLY A 87 4.83 -7.54 -14.52
N THR A 88 5.41 -8.18 -15.53
CA THR A 88 5.25 -7.73 -16.94
C THR A 88 3.83 -7.94 -17.45
N LEU A 89 3.22 -9.10 -17.21
CA LEU A 89 1.83 -9.36 -17.56
C LEU A 89 0.89 -8.36 -16.89
N PHE A 90 1.14 -8.08 -15.62
CA PHE A 90 0.33 -7.13 -14.86
C PHE A 90 0.45 -5.70 -15.43
N LEU A 91 1.65 -5.28 -15.80
CA LEU A 91 1.89 -3.97 -16.44
C LEU A 91 1.13 -3.87 -17.77
N LEU A 92 1.22 -4.88 -18.63
CA LEU A 92 0.50 -4.91 -19.91
C LEU A 92 -1.02 -4.87 -19.71
N PHE A 93 -1.55 -5.67 -18.80
CA PHE A 93 -2.97 -5.68 -18.47
C PHE A 93 -3.45 -4.33 -17.93
N SER A 94 -2.67 -3.73 -17.03
CA SER A 94 -2.96 -2.40 -16.48
C SER A 94 -2.98 -1.32 -17.55
N THR A 95 -2.08 -1.42 -18.55
CA THR A 95 -2.03 -0.48 -19.68
C THR A 95 -3.27 -0.60 -20.56
N VAL A 96 -3.73 -1.81 -20.85
CA VAL A 96 -4.98 -2.03 -21.60
C VAL A 96 -6.17 -1.43 -20.87
N ILE A 97 -6.30 -1.67 -19.55
CA ILE A 97 -7.38 -1.09 -18.75
C ILE A 97 -7.30 0.44 -18.73
N PHE A 98 -6.09 0.98 -18.65
CA PHE A 98 -5.88 2.42 -18.71
C PHE A 98 -6.42 3.03 -20.00
N PHE A 99 -6.18 2.41 -21.16
CA PHE A 99 -6.71 2.88 -22.43
C PHE A 99 -8.25 2.85 -22.45
N PHE A 100 -8.89 1.79 -21.93
CA PHE A 100 -10.34 1.77 -21.77
C PHE A 100 -10.85 2.88 -20.86
N TYR A 101 -10.18 3.14 -19.76
CA TYR A 101 -10.53 4.24 -18.86
C TYR A 101 -10.35 5.59 -19.54
N PHE A 102 -9.20 5.82 -20.19
CA PHE A 102 -8.89 7.05 -20.91
C PHE A 102 -9.93 7.36 -22.00
N TYR A 103 -10.35 6.33 -22.76
CA TYR A 103 -11.35 6.49 -23.81
C TYR A 103 -12.69 6.99 -23.23
N ASN A 104 -13.13 6.42 -22.11
CA ASN A 104 -14.42 6.70 -21.48
C ASN A 104 -14.40 7.95 -20.58
N PHE A 105 -13.21 8.42 -20.15
CA PHE A 105 -13.10 9.55 -19.24
C PHE A 105 -13.24 10.89 -19.98
N LYS A 106 -14.19 11.73 -19.54
CA LYS A 106 -14.50 12.99 -20.24
C LYS A 106 -13.40 14.06 -20.13
N LYS A 107 -12.76 14.13 -18.95
CA LYS A 107 -11.78 15.20 -18.64
C LYS A 107 -10.34 14.74 -18.92
N LYS A 108 -10.06 14.44 -20.19
CA LYS A 108 -8.75 13.89 -20.62
C LYS A 108 -7.57 14.79 -20.24
N THR A 109 -7.74 16.11 -20.31
CA THR A 109 -6.72 17.08 -19.91
C THR A 109 -6.41 17.02 -18.41
N GLU A 110 -7.44 16.89 -17.54
CA GLU A 110 -7.24 16.72 -16.10
C GLU A 110 -6.47 15.41 -15.81
N LEU A 111 -6.80 14.32 -16.50
CA LEU A 111 -6.09 13.05 -16.38
C LEU A 111 -4.62 13.17 -16.79
N ALA A 112 -4.34 13.77 -17.94
CA ALA A 112 -2.97 14.01 -18.41
C ALA A 112 -2.17 14.87 -17.43
N LEU A 113 -2.75 15.95 -16.94
CA LEU A 113 -2.11 16.83 -15.95
C LEU A 113 -1.79 16.07 -14.65
N ILE A 114 -2.69 15.23 -14.16
CA ILE A 114 -2.43 14.41 -12.97
C ILE A 114 -1.28 13.44 -13.21
N ILE A 115 -1.22 12.77 -14.37
CA ILE A 115 -0.12 11.84 -14.69
C ILE A 115 1.21 12.60 -14.78
N ILE A 116 1.26 13.73 -15.46
CA ILE A 116 2.48 14.55 -15.56
C ILE A 116 2.91 15.02 -14.17
N PHE A 117 2.00 15.57 -13.37
CA PHE A 117 2.26 16.01 -12.01
C PHE A 117 2.85 14.87 -11.15
N VAL A 118 2.18 13.70 -11.14
CA VAL A 118 2.65 12.53 -10.39
C VAL A 118 4.03 12.11 -10.87
N SER A 119 4.27 12.08 -12.19
CA SER A 119 5.54 11.62 -12.76
C SER A 119 6.71 12.57 -12.44
N VAL A 120 6.48 13.88 -12.53
CA VAL A 120 7.50 14.90 -12.18
C VAL A 120 7.84 14.85 -10.69
N PHE A 121 6.83 14.81 -9.82
CA PHE A 121 7.06 14.70 -8.39
C PHE A 121 7.75 13.40 -8.00
N THR A 122 7.35 12.28 -8.60
CA THR A 122 8.00 10.97 -8.35
C THR A 122 9.47 11.02 -8.78
N LEU A 123 9.78 11.63 -9.92
CA LEU A 123 11.16 11.84 -10.37
C LEU A 123 11.95 12.66 -9.33
N ILE A 124 11.41 13.77 -8.87
CA ILE A 124 12.05 14.62 -7.85
C ILE A 124 12.31 13.84 -6.57
N PHE A 125 11.33 13.05 -6.09
CA PHE A 125 11.48 12.23 -4.88
C PHE A 125 12.59 11.19 -5.00
N ILE A 126 12.63 10.47 -6.12
CA ILE A 126 13.61 9.41 -6.31
C ILE A 126 15.02 9.97 -6.47
N THR A 127 15.14 11.10 -7.15
CA THR A 127 16.46 11.72 -7.40
C THR A 127 17.01 12.50 -6.19
N SER A 128 16.14 13.11 -5.37
CA SER A 128 16.57 13.93 -4.24
C SER A 128 16.77 13.14 -2.93
N ALA A 129 16.14 11.97 -2.76
CA ALA A 129 16.16 11.24 -1.51
C ALA A 129 17.10 10.03 -1.55
N ASN A 130 18.38 10.26 -1.31
CA ASN A 130 19.42 9.22 -1.31
C ASN A 130 19.69 8.57 0.06
N ILE A 131 18.76 8.65 1.02
CA ILE A 131 18.98 8.09 2.36
C ILE A 131 18.36 6.70 2.44
N ASN A 132 19.14 5.68 2.09
CA ASN A 132 18.78 4.30 2.36
C ASN A 132 18.92 4.00 3.85
N ARG A 133 17.79 3.69 4.50
CA ARG A 133 17.79 3.27 5.89
C ARG A 133 18.31 1.82 6.01
N PRO A 134 18.99 1.46 7.12
CA PRO A 134 19.49 0.12 7.34
C PRO A 134 18.45 -0.98 7.17
N ASP A 135 17.19 -0.71 7.56
CA ASP A 135 16.09 -1.66 7.48
C ASP A 135 15.74 -2.09 6.05
N ALA A 136 16.00 -1.24 5.05
CA ALA A 136 15.79 -1.57 3.66
C ALA A 136 16.60 -2.80 3.22
N GLY A 137 17.89 -2.84 3.57
CA GLY A 137 18.78 -3.96 3.25
C GLY A 137 18.65 -5.14 4.21
N LEU A 138 18.18 -4.90 5.46
CA LEU A 138 18.11 -5.96 6.48
C LEU A 138 16.95 -6.93 6.24
N TYR A 139 15.76 -6.44 5.90
CA TYR A 139 14.59 -7.31 5.75
C TYR A 139 13.60 -6.89 4.66
N HIS A 140 13.49 -5.60 4.27
CA HIS A 140 12.51 -5.22 3.26
C HIS A 140 12.85 -5.76 1.88
N LEU A 141 14.06 -5.49 1.39
CA LEU A 141 14.51 -5.97 0.08
C LEU A 141 14.74 -7.50 0.05
N PRO A 142 15.34 -8.14 1.07
CA PRO A 142 15.38 -9.60 1.16
C PRO A 142 14.00 -10.25 1.09
N PHE A 143 13.00 -9.70 1.77
CA PHE A 143 11.66 -10.24 1.70
C PHE A 143 11.02 -10.05 0.31
N ILE A 144 11.23 -8.90 -0.35
CA ILE A 144 10.78 -8.70 -1.74
C ILE A 144 11.42 -9.73 -2.68
N SER A 145 12.73 -10.01 -2.51
CA SER A 145 13.41 -11.04 -3.30
C SER A 145 12.80 -12.43 -3.09
N ILE A 146 12.49 -12.78 -1.84
CA ILE A 146 11.80 -14.03 -1.51
C ILE A 146 10.44 -14.12 -2.22
N LEU A 147 9.65 -13.04 -2.23
CA LEU A 147 8.36 -13.00 -2.92
C LEU A 147 8.48 -13.17 -4.44
N GLN A 148 9.60 -12.71 -5.02
CA GLN A 148 9.86 -12.83 -6.46
C GLN A 148 10.29 -14.23 -6.89
N GLU A 149 10.90 -14.99 -6.00
CA GLU A 149 11.42 -16.33 -6.28
C GLU A 149 10.48 -17.44 -5.79
N ASN A 150 9.68 -17.16 -4.74
CA ASN A 150 8.90 -18.16 -4.05
C ASN A 150 7.44 -17.71 -3.85
N LYS A 151 6.53 -18.68 -3.88
CA LYS A 151 5.22 -18.53 -3.25
C LYS A 151 5.38 -18.42 -1.73
N ILE A 152 4.30 -18.17 -0.98
CA ILE A 152 4.35 -18.05 0.48
C ILE A 152 5.12 -19.22 1.08
N MET A 153 6.23 -18.91 1.76
CA MET A 153 7.09 -19.89 2.43
C MET A 153 6.61 -20.12 3.86
N LEU A 154 6.51 -21.41 4.25
CA LEU A 154 6.12 -21.80 5.58
C LEU A 154 7.27 -21.56 6.57
N GLY A 155 6.97 -21.01 7.75
CA GLY A 155 7.93 -20.83 8.83
C GLY A 155 9.10 -19.90 8.49
N LEU A 156 8.91 -18.91 7.61
CA LEU A 156 9.97 -18.00 7.18
C LEU A 156 10.61 -17.24 8.37
N THR A 157 9.86 -17.02 9.45
CA THR A 157 10.36 -16.42 10.69
C THR A 157 11.44 -17.25 11.38
N ASN A 158 11.50 -18.56 11.12
CA ASN A 158 12.55 -19.44 11.66
C ASN A 158 13.91 -19.16 11.04
N LEU A 159 13.95 -18.61 9.81
CA LEU A 159 15.20 -18.17 9.19
C LEU A 159 15.70 -16.86 9.80
N HIS A 160 14.79 -15.91 9.99
CA HIS A 160 15.10 -14.64 10.59
C HIS A 160 13.82 -13.97 11.13
N TYR A 161 13.82 -13.61 12.42
CA TYR A 161 12.67 -13.00 13.11
C TYR A 161 12.04 -11.81 12.35
N ARG A 162 12.87 -10.91 11.79
CA ARG A 162 12.38 -9.73 11.07
C ARG A 162 11.63 -10.06 9.78
N LEU A 163 11.77 -11.26 9.22
CA LEU A 163 10.99 -11.69 8.07
C LEU A 163 9.52 -11.97 8.41
N GLY A 164 9.16 -12.03 9.70
CA GLY A 164 7.76 -12.03 10.15
C GLY A 164 7.09 -10.65 10.12
N HIS A 165 7.87 -9.57 10.19
CA HIS A 165 7.36 -8.19 10.08
C HIS A 165 7.02 -7.80 8.63
N THR A 166 6.31 -8.68 7.96
CA THR A 166 5.93 -8.48 6.55
C THR A 166 4.80 -7.47 6.43
N SER A 167 4.93 -6.58 5.45
CA SER A 167 3.92 -5.59 5.10
C SER A 167 3.36 -5.88 3.72
N ILE A 168 2.09 -5.57 3.51
CA ILE A 168 1.47 -5.65 2.18
C ILE A 168 2.18 -4.71 1.17
N PHE A 169 2.89 -3.70 1.64
CA PHE A 169 3.68 -2.81 0.79
C PHE A 169 4.80 -3.55 0.04
N GLN A 170 5.42 -4.56 0.65
CA GLN A 170 6.45 -5.37 0.00
C GLN A 170 5.87 -6.20 -1.16
N TYR A 171 4.63 -6.66 -1.05
CA TYR A 171 3.90 -7.31 -2.15
C TYR A 171 3.63 -6.34 -3.30
N ILE A 172 3.26 -5.09 -2.99
CA ILE A 172 3.11 -4.02 -3.99
C ILE A 172 4.44 -3.75 -4.69
N SER A 173 5.53 -3.65 -3.95
CA SER A 173 6.85 -3.46 -4.53
C SER A 173 7.27 -4.63 -5.41
N ALA A 174 7.01 -5.87 -5.01
CA ALA A 174 7.39 -7.06 -5.76
C ALA A 174 6.78 -7.09 -7.17
N ILE A 175 5.51 -6.68 -7.35
CA ILE A 175 4.84 -6.71 -8.65
C ILE A 175 5.38 -5.65 -9.62
N TYR A 176 6.12 -4.65 -9.15
CA TYR A 176 6.79 -3.66 -9.99
C TYR A 176 8.07 -4.19 -10.63
N ASN A 177 8.57 -5.36 -10.22
CA ASN A 177 9.67 -6.02 -10.90
C ASN A 177 9.18 -6.65 -12.21
N ASN A 178 9.69 -6.18 -13.33
CA ASN A 178 9.30 -6.63 -14.66
C ASN A 178 10.48 -6.59 -15.63
N TYR A 179 10.28 -7.03 -16.88
CA TYR A 179 11.34 -7.06 -17.89
C TYR A 179 11.73 -5.68 -18.44
N PHE A 180 10.83 -4.69 -18.35
CA PHE A 180 11.07 -3.33 -18.86
C PHE A 180 11.81 -2.48 -17.84
N PHE A 181 11.54 -2.70 -16.54
CA PHE A 181 12.11 -1.90 -15.45
C PHE A 181 12.92 -2.79 -14.52
N LYS A 182 14.08 -2.30 -14.15
CA LYS A 182 15.00 -3.01 -13.25
C LYS A 182 14.52 -2.93 -11.80
N ILE A 183 15.24 -3.65 -10.92
CA ILE A 183 14.96 -3.75 -9.48
C ILE A 183 14.92 -2.39 -8.75
N GLU A 184 15.52 -1.37 -9.32
CA GLU A 184 15.55 -0.01 -8.77
C GLU A 184 14.17 0.66 -8.74
N PHE A 185 13.21 0.16 -9.51
CA PHE A 185 11.87 0.71 -9.57
C PHE A 185 10.91 0.15 -8.52
N LEU A 186 11.37 -0.69 -7.61
CA LEU A 186 10.55 -1.30 -6.55
C LEU A 186 9.95 -0.29 -5.57
N ASN A 187 10.50 0.92 -5.46
CA ASN A 187 9.97 2.01 -4.63
C ASN A 187 9.05 2.98 -5.38
N LEU A 188 8.94 2.86 -6.71
CA LEU A 188 8.07 3.71 -7.53
C LEU A 188 6.61 3.77 -7.04
N PRO A 189 5.98 2.66 -6.62
CA PRO A 189 4.59 2.72 -6.19
C PRO A 189 4.38 3.68 -5.01
N LEU A 190 5.29 3.68 -4.03
CA LEU A 190 5.20 4.60 -2.88
C LEU A 190 5.51 6.04 -3.29
N ALA A 191 6.55 6.25 -4.10
CA ALA A 191 6.92 7.56 -4.59
C ALA A 191 5.81 8.19 -5.45
N SER A 192 5.03 7.39 -6.20
CA SER A 192 3.88 7.84 -6.99
C SER A 192 2.61 8.03 -6.14
N LEU A 193 2.47 7.30 -5.02
CA LEU A 193 1.34 7.44 -4.12
C LEU A 193 1.30 8.81 -3.43
N LEU A 194 2.46 9.35 -3.05
CA LEU A 194 2.53 10.64 -2.36
C LEU A 194 1.95 11.80 -3.18
N PRO A 195 2.34 12.05 -4.45
CA PRO A 195 1.74 13.13 -5.22
C PRO A 195 0.25 12.90 -5.49
N LEU A 196 -0.24 11.67 -5.64
CA LEU A 196 -1.68 11.37 -5.69
C LEU A 196 -2.37 11.77 -4.38
N PHE A 197 -1.75 11.50 -3.25
CA PHE A 197 -2.24 11.92 -1.94
C PHE A 197 -2.22 13.45 -1.79
N ILE A 198 -1.22 14.15 -2.30
CA ILE A 198 -1.18 15.62 -2.31
C ILE A 198 -2.37 16.17 -3.12
N VAL A 199 -2.65 15.62 -4.31
CA VAL A 199 -3.84 16.01 -5.09
C VAL A 199 -5.14 15.77 -4.30
N PHE A 200 -5.22 14.63 -3.60
CA PHE A 200 -6.34 14.33 -2.71
C PHE A 200 -6.51 15.41 -1.62
N LEU A 201 -5.43 15.81 -0.96
CA LEU A 201 -5.47 16.84 0.09
C LEU A 201 -5.94 18.18 -0.46
N PHE A 202 -5.43 18.61 -1.62
CA PHE A 202 -5.86 19.86 -2.27
C PHE A 202 -7.35 19.84 -2.65
N LYS A 203 -7.86 18.72 -3.16
CA LYS A 203 -9.30 18.59 -3.45
C LYS A 203 -10.13 18.64 -2.16
N LYS A 204 -9.66 18.00 -1.08
CA LYS A 204 -10.37 17.96 0.20
C LYS A 204 -10.33 19.28 0.96
N ILE A 205 -9.25 20.03 0.91
CA ILE A 205 -9.19 21.36 1.50
C ILE A 205 -10.12 22.34 0.77
N ASN A 206 -10.16 22.27 -0.58
CA ASN A 206 -11.08 23.08 -1.37
C ASN A 206 -12.57 22.79 -1.08
N GLU A 207 -12.92 21.48 -0.91
CA GLU A 207 -14.24 21.09 -0.44
C GLU A 207 -14.54 21.65 0.97
N ALA A 208 -13.56 21.65 1.87
CA ALA A 208 -13.70 22.15 3.23
C ALA A 208 -13.90 23.67 3.27
N PHE A 209 -13.19 24.43 2.44
CA PHE A 209 -13.39 25.87 2.29
C PHE A 209 -14.81 26.20 1.78
N LYS A 210 -15.29 25.47 0.75
CA LYS A 210 -16.66 25.67 0.22
C LYS A 210 -17.74 25.38 1.26
N THR A 211 -17.50 24.44 2.18
CA THR A 211 -18.44 24.06 3.24
C THR A 211 -18.21 24.81 4.54
N LYS A 212 -17.22 25.72 4.59
CA LYS A 212 -16.81 26.50 5.79
C LYS A 212 -16.58 25.62 7.03
N ASN A 213 -15.98 24.42 6.82
CA ASN A 213 -15.71 23.48 7.91
C ASN A 213 -14.29 23.71 8.44
N GLU A 214 -14.17 24.54 9.47
CA GLU A 214 -12.88 24.95 10.06
C GLU A 214 -12.06 23.78 10.60
N VAL A 215 -12.69 22.85 11.34
CA VAL A 215 -12.02 21.67 11.88
C VAL A 215 -11.35 20.87 10.78
N LYS A 216 -12.04 20.68 9.65
CA LYS A 216 -11.51 19.96 8.51
C LYS A 216 -10.38 20.72 7.83
N ILE A 217 -10.49 22.03 7.70
CA ILE A 217 -9.43 22.89 7.12
C ILE A 217 -8.16 22.77 7.95
N ILE A 218 -8.27 22.98 9.26
CA ILE A 218 -7.14 22.91 10.20
C ILE A 218 -6.52 21.51 10.16
N SER A 219 -7.32 20.45 10.23
CA SER A 219 -6.82 19.08 10.19
C SER A 219 -6.04 18.78 8.92
N ILE A 220 -6.55 19.18 7.74
CA ILE A 220 -5.86 18.96 6.45
C ILE A 220 -4.56 19.78 6.40
N PHE A 221 -4.55 20.99 6.94
CA PHE A 221 -3.36 21.82 7.00
C PHE A 221 -2.23 21.16 7.79
N PHE A 222 -2.53 20.63 8.99
CA PHE A 222 -1.57 19.86 9.78
C PHE A 222 -1.08 18.59 9.05
N ILE A 223 -1.95 17.90 8.35
CA ILE A 223 -1.58 16.73 7.54
C ILE A 223 -0.60 17.12 6.43
N ILE A 224 -0.82 18.26 5.77
CA ILE A 224 0.08 18.77 4.74
C ILE A 224 1.47 19.04 5.35
N ILE A 225 1.54 19.79 6.45
CA ILE A 225 2.80 20.10 7.15
C ILE A 225 3.55 18.81 7.52
N PHE A 226 2.84 17.85 8.14
CA PHE A 226 3.46 16.58 8.51
C PHE A 226 3.97 15.78 7.30
N SER A 227 3.23 15.79 6.19
CA SER A 227 3.64 15.11 4.97
C SER A 227 4.92 15.70 4.38
N PHE A 228 5.06 17.02 4.42
CA PHE A 228 6.31 17.68 4.01
C PHE A 228 7.47 17.43 4.98
N TYR A 229 7.23 17.44 6.28
CA TYR A 229 8.24 17.11 7.28
C TYR A 229 8.79 15.69 7.10
N SER A 230 7.92 14.75 6.73
CA SER A 230 8.27 13.35 6.53
C SER A 230 8.73 13.02 5.09
N PHE A 231 9.00 14.03 4.27
CA PHE A 231 9.25 13.93 2.83
C PHE A 231 10.25 12.84 2.42
N SER A 232 11.40 12.76 3.08
CA SER A 232 12.45 11.78 2.78
C SER A 232 12.05 10.31 2.99
N ARG A 233 10.91 10.05 3.66
CA ARG A 233 10.43 8.69 3.92
C ARG A 233 9.70 8.05 2.72
N TYR A 234 9.20 8.87 1.80
CA TYR A 234 8.34 8.40 0.71
C TYR A 234 9.08 7.81 -0.49
N SER A 235 10.40 7.94 -0.54
CA SER A 235 11.27 7.28 -1.53
C SER A 235 11.95 6.00 -1.01
N ASN A 236 11.67 5.61 0.25
CA ASN A 236 12.25 4.45 0.92
C ASN A 236 11.35 3.21 0.83
N PHE A 237 11.85 2.07 1.34
CA PHE A 237 11.13 0.80 1.39
C PHE A 237 10.39 0.56 2.71
N GLY A 238 10.33 1.55 3.60
CA GLY A 238 9.70 1.44 4.91
C GLY A 238 8.17 1.48 4.87
N ASN A 239 7.53 0.78 5.81
CA ASN A 239 6.07 0.68 5.93
C ASN A 239 5.41 1.93 6.53
N ASP A 240 6.18 2.79 7.19
CA ASP A 240 5.66 3.93 7.95
C ASP A 240 5.01 4.98 7.04
N ALA A 241 5.64 5.22 5.88
CA ALA A 241 5.18 6.23 4.95
C ALA A 241 3.81 5.90 4.34
N PRO A 242 3.58 4.72 3.75
CA PRO A 242 2.25 4.38 3.23
C PRO A 242 1.21 4.24 4.36
N ALA A 243 1.59 3.73 5.55
CA ALA A 243 0.69 3.67 6.69
C ALA A 243 0.23 5.07 7.12
N SER A 244 1.12 6.06 7.17
CA SER A 244 0.77 7.45 7.49
C SER A 244 -0.20 8.05 6.47
N ILE A 245 0.02 7.85 5.17
CA ILE A 245 -0.88 8.32 4.11
C ILE A 245 -2.30 7.75 4.31
N PHE A 246 -2.42 6.43 4.45
CA PHE A 246 -3.73 5.80 4.59
C PHE A 246 -4.40 6.14 5.93
N PHE A 247 -3.64 6.35 6.99
CA PHE A 247 -4.15 6.84 8.27
C PHE A 247 -4.76 8.24 8.13
N PHE A 248 -4.10 9.15 7.42
CA PHE A 248 -4.64 10.48 7.15
C PHE A 248 -5.87 10.45 6.25
N ILE A 249 -5.91 9.56 5.24
CA ILE A 249 -7.10 9.35 4.43
C ILE A 249 -8.25 8.85 5.29
N LEU A 250 -8.00 7.96 6.25
CA LEU A 250 -8.99 7.47 7.21
C LEU A 250 -9.54 8.62 8.07
N ILE A 251 -8.67 9.44 8.66
CA ILE A 251 -9.09 10.62 9.44
C ILE A 251 -9.99 11.54 8.63
N ILE A 252 -9.57 11.91 7.40
CA ILE A 252 -10.37 12.77 6.54
C ILE A 252 -11.71 12.11 6.17
N SER A 253 -11.74 10.78 6.01
CA SER A 253 -12.97 10.04 5.74
C SER A 253 -13.95 10.09 6.91
N ILE A 254 -13.44 10.03 8.15
CA ILE A 254 -14.23 10.16 9.38
C ILE A 254 -14.79 11.58 9.53
N LEU A 255 -13.96 12.61 9.31
CA LEU A 255 -14.39 14.02 9.36
C LEU A 255 -15.48 14.36 8.32
N ASN A 256 -15.68 13.51 7.32
CA ASN A 256 -16.77 13.64 6.35
C ASN A 256 -18.09 12.96 6.78
N ILE A 257 -18.13 12.33 7.95
CA ILE A 257 -19.35 11.72 8.48
C ILE A 257 -20.19 12.81 9.12
N LYS A 258 -21.42 13.01 8.62
CA LYS A 258 -22.41 13.95 9.20
C LYS A 258 -23.31 13.27 10.21
N ASP A 259 -23.71 12.04 9.94
CA ASP A 259 -24.57 11.23 10.81
C ASP A 259 -24.03 9.80 10.86
N ILE A 260 -23.63 9.38 12.06
CA ILE A 260 -23.06 8.06 12.33
C ILE A 260 -24.16 6.99 12.28
N LYS A 261 -25.37 7.30 12.79
CA LYS A 261 -26.47 6.33 12.88
C LYS A 261 -27.04 5.94 11.52
N HIS A 262 -26.97 6.85 10.54
CA HIS A 262 -27.47 6.65 9.17
C HIS A 262 -26.33 6.71 8.14
N LEU A 263 -25.18 6.14 8.47
CA LEU A 263 -24.03 6.11 7.58
C LEU A 263 -24.34 5.28 6.33
N LYS A 264 -24.15 5.89 5.14
CA LYS A 264 -24.35 5.21 3.84
C LYS A 264 -23.38 4.05 3.67
N LEU A 265 -23.83 2.93 3.09
CA LEU A 265 -23.03 1.72 2.85
C LEU A 265 -21.65 2.00 2.24
N ASN A 266 -21.59 2.79 1.17
CA ASN A 266 -20.32 3.12 0.52
C ASN A 266 -19.34 3.86 1.42
N LYS A 267 -19.82 4.72 2.34
CA LYS A 267 -18.98 5.40 3.32
C LYS A 267 -18.46 4.44 4.39
N PHE A 268 -19.33 3.55 4.86
CA PHE A 268 -18.93 2.51 5.81
C PHE A 268 -17.84 1.62 5.23
N TYR A 269 -18.04 1.09 4.03
CA TYR A 269 -17.06 0.20 3.40
C TYR A 269 -15.78 0.92 2.99
N ASN A 270 -15.84 2.22 2.69
CA ASN A 270 -14.63 3.02 2.51
C ASN A 270 -13.75 3.02 3.76
N ILE A 271 -14.35 3.25 4.94
CA ILE A 271 -13.65 3.23 6.21
C ILE A 271 -13.15 1.82 6.53
N ALA A 272 -13.98 0.81 6.34
CA ALA A 272 -13.63 -0.58 6.62
C ALA A 272 -12.43 -1.06 5.78
N ILE A 273 -12.43 -0.82 4.46
CA ILE A 273 -11.34 -1.27 3.58
C ILE A 273 -10.03 -0.54 3.87
N ILE A 274 -10.08 0.76 4.17
CA ILE A 274 -8.89 1.54 4.54
C ILE A 274 -8.34 1.04 5.88
N SER A 275 -9.20 0.74 6.87
CA SER A 275 -8.77 0.19 8.17
C SER A 275 -8.13 -1.19 8.03
N ILE A 276 -8.72 -2.08 7.23
CA ILE A 276 -8.14 -3.40 6.93
C ILE A 276 -6.78 -3.22 6.26
N PHE A 277 -6.68 -2.34 5.27
CA PHE A 277 -5.42 -2.11 4.56
C PHE A 277 -4.33 -1.54 5.47
N LEU A 278 -4.67 -0.63 6.39
CA LEU A 278 -3.76 -0.09 7.40
C LEU A 278 -3.14 -1.18 8.27
N ILE A 279 -3.94 -2.13 8.73
CA ILE A 279 -3.46 -3.26 9.55
C ILE A 279 -2.48 -4.12 8.75
N THR A 280 -2.76 -4.32 7.46
CA THR A 280 -1.87 -5.09 6.57
C THR A 280 -0.58 -4.34 6.22
N LEU A 281 -0.59 -3.01 6.25
CA LEU A 281 0.62 -2.19 6.10
C LEU A 281 1.51 -2.26 7.33
N LYS A 282 0.93 -2.16 8.53
CA LYS A 282 1.68 -2.15 9.79
C LYS A 282 0.84 -2.73 10.92
N PRO A 283 1.30 -3.80 11.62
CA PRO A 283 0.53 -4.41 12.72
C PRO A 283 0.15 -3.43 13.85
N SER A 284 0.99 -2.42 14.15
CA SER A 284 0.65 -1.40 15.15
C SER A 284 -0.61 -0.59 14.82
N MET A 285 -1.07 -0.62 13.56
CA MET A 285 -2.33 0.00 13.13
C MET A 285 -3.58 -0.82 13.51
N LEU A 286 -3.44 -1.93 14.24
CA LEU A 286 -4.58 -2.61 14.88
C LEU A 286 -5.43 -1.67 15.73
N VAL A 287 -4.85 -0.59 16.24
CA VAL A 287 -5.55 0.46 16.97
C VAL A 287 -6.71 1.09 16.19
N VAL A 288 -6.72 1.00 14.86
CA VAL A 288 -7.83 1.52 14.04
C VAL A 288 -8.99 0.53 13.87
N LEU A 289 -8.81 -0.74 14.23
CA LEU A 289 -9.83 -1.80 14.06
C LEU A 289 -11.13 -1.54 14.83
N PRO A 290 -11.12 -1.02 16.08
CA PRO A 290 -12.34 -0.68 16.80
C PRO A 290 -13.25 0.29 16.03
N LEU A 291 -12.70 1.15 15.17
CA LEU A 291 -13.45 2.17 14.46
C LEU A 291 -14.55 1.59 13.54
N PRO A 292 -14.26 0.73 12.53
CA PRO A 292 -15.32 0.15 11.71
C PRO A 292 -16.27 -0.73 12.52
N ILE A 293 -15.80 -1.36 13.61
CA ILE A 293 -16.66 -2.16 14.50
C ILE A 293 -17.66 -1.24 15.22
N LEU A 294 -17.21 -0.13 15.80
CA LEU A 294 -18.08 0.85 16.46
C LEU A 294 -19.09 1.46 15.47
N LEU A 295 -18.63 1.84 14.28
CA LEU A 295 -19.51 2.36 13.23
C LEU A 295 -20.58 1.33 12.81
N PHE A 296 -20.23 0.05 12.76
CA PHE A 296 -21.17 -1.03 12.50
C PHE A 296 -22.19 -1.17 13.63
N LEU A 297 -21.74 -1.17 14.90
CA LEU A 297 -22.60 -1.32 16.07
C LEU A 297 -23.61 -0.19 16.23
N ILE A 298 -23.21 1.05 15.90
CA ILE A 298 -24.05 2.24 16.01
C ILE A 298 -25.01 2.40 14.82
N ASN A 299 -24.65 1.87 13.64
CA ASN A 299 -25.44 2.05 12.42
C ASN A 299 -26.80 1.32 12.52
N LYS A 300 -27.88 2.01 12.19
CA LYS A 300 -29.22 1.40 12.16
C LYS A 300 -29.39 0.35 11.05
N LYS A 301 -28.56 0.40 10.01
CA LYS A 301 -28.61 -0.49 8.83
C LYS A 301 -27.65 -1.69 8.92
N LYS A 302 -27.45 -2.25 10.11
CA LYS A 302 -26.51 -3.36 10.35
C LYS A 302 -26.72 -4.56 9.44
N PHE A 303 -27.98 -4.97 9.25
CA PHE A 303 -28.32 -6.11 8.40
C PHE A 303 -28.04 -5.86 6.91
N GLU A 304 -28.28 -4.61 6.42
CA GLU A 304 -27.92 -4.25 5.06
C GLU A 304 -26.40 -4.32 4.84
N ILE A 305 -25.63 -3.87 5.84
CA ILE A 305 -24.17 -3.98 5.83
C ILE A 305 -23.77 -5.45 5.72
N LEU A 306 -24.24 -6.33 6.59
CA LEU A 306 -23.85 -7.75 6.60
C LEU A 306 -24.19 -8.48 5.29
N LYS A 307 -25.35 -8.20 4.71
CA LYS A 307 -25.83 -8.84 3.47
C LYS A 307 -25.15 -8.30 2.21
N HIS A 308 -24.47 -7.17 2.30
CA HIS A 308 -23.86 -6.56 1.12
C HIS A 308 -22.60 -7.33 0.69
N LYS A 309 -22.39 -7.51 -0.63
CA LYS A 309 -21.24 -8.24 -1.21
C LYS A 309 -19.87 -7.76 -0.69
N ASN A 310 -19.75 -6.47 -0.38
CA ASN A 310 -18.49 -5.90 0.11
C ASN A 310 -18.12 -6.40 1.51
N SER A 311 -19.08 -6.88 2.30
CA SER A 311 -18.81 -7.53 3.57
C SER A 311 -17.97 -8.78 3.39
N LEU A 312 -18.39 -9.63 2.44
CA LEU A 312 -17.65 -10.85 2.09
C LEU A 312 -16.23 -10.50 1.56
N ILE A 313 -16.12 -9.47 0.72
CA ILE A 313 -14.81 -9.03 0.21
C ILE A 313 -13.91 -8.59 1.37
N CYS A 314 -14.38 -7.77 2.29
CA CYS A 314 -13.62 -7.35 3.46
C CYS A 314 -13.18 -8.54 4.32
N LEU A 315 -14.05 -9.52 4.53
CA LEU A 315 -13.72 -10.76 5.26
C LEU A 315 -12.64 -11.58 4.55
N VAL A 316 -12.75 -11.76 3.24
CA VAL A 316 -11.74 -12.48 2.45
C VAL A 316 -10.37 -11.78 2.53
N LEU A 317 -10.34 -10.44 2.46
CA LEU A 317 -9.09 -9.69 2.51
C LEU A 317 -8.40 -9.79 3.88
N ILE A 318 -9.15 -9.65 4.97
CA ILE A 318 -8.57 -9.80 6.31
C ILE A 318 -8.14 -11.26 6.58
N PHE A 319 -8.95 -12.21 6.13
CA PHE A 319 -8.64 -13.63 6.27
C PHE A 319 -7.38 -14.02 5.50
N SER A 320 -7.21 -13.54 4.25
CA SER A 320 -5.99 -13.80 3.47
C SER A 320 -4.73 -13.27 4.17
N TRP A 321 -4.82 -12.13 4.82
CA TRP A 321 -3.72 -11.57 5.60
C TRP A 321 -3.40 -12.40 6.85
N ILE A 322 -4.42 -12.81 7.62
CA ILE A 322 -4.26 -13.66 8.81
C ILE A 322 -3.68 -15.02 8.40
N LEU A 323 -4.20 -15.62 7.35
CA LEU A 323 -3.69 -16.89 6.82
C LEU A 323 -2.21 -16.79 6.43
N LYS A 324 -1.83 -15.74 5.70
CA LYS A 324 -0.42 -15.47 5.36
C LYS A 324 0.46 -15.37 6.61
N ASN A 325 0.02 -14.63 7.64
CA ASN A 325 0.78 -14.52 8.88
C ASN A 325 0.95 -15.89 9.57
N SER A 326 -0.12 -16.67 9.65
CA SER A 326 -0.08 -18.01 10.24
C SER A 326 0.89 -18.94 9.51
N LEU A 327 0.95 -18.88 8.19
CA LEU A 327 1.85 -19.69 7.38
C LEU A 327 3.32 -19.25 7.54
N ILE A 328 3.59 -17.95 7.59
CA ILE A 328 4.95 -17.38 7.67
C ILE A 328 5.54 -17.53 9.09
N SER A 329 4.70 -17.34 10.12
CA SER A 329 5.19 -17.20 11.51
C SER A 329 4.56 -18.14 12.53
N GLY A 330 3.53 -18.90 12.17
CA GLY A 330 2.71 -19.66 13.13
C GLY A 330 1.81 -18.79 14.01
N CYS A 331 1.74 -17.48 13.81
CA CYS A 331 0.97 -16.54 14.61
C CYS A 331 -0.10 -15.84 13.74
N LEU A 332 -1.31 -15.64 14.29
CA LEU A 332 -2.36 -14.90 13.56
C LEU A 332 -1.97 -13.44 13.33
N ILE A 333 -1.34 -12.83 14.34
CA ILE A 333 -0.87 -11.45 14.31
C ILE A 333 0.56 -11.40 14.86
N PHE A 334 1.53 -11.48 13.97
CA PHE A 334 2.93 -11.35 14.35
C PHE A 334 3.30 -9.89 14.67
N PRO A 335 4.02 -9.58 15.77
CA PRO A 335 4.75 -10.47 16.69
C PRO A 335 4.03 -10.74 18.03
N LEU A 336 2.69 -10.70 18.09
CA LEU A 336 1.95 -10.92 19.32
C LEU A 336 1.98 -12.40 19.71
N LYS A 337 2.71 -12.77 20.78
CA LYS A 337 2.89 -14.14 21.26
C LYS A 337 1.55 -14.83 21.59
N GLU A 338 0.60 -14.08 22.13
CA GLU A 338 -0.73 -14.56 22.52
C GLU A 338 -1.57 -15.06 21.33
N THR A 339 -1.21 -14.67 20.12
CA THR A 339 -1.89 -15.06 18.88
C THR A 339 -1.20 -16.21 18.16
N CYS A 340 -0.13 -16.75 18.72
CA CYS A 340 0.66 -17.82 18.11
C CYS A 340 0.06 -19.19 18.45
N LEU A 341 -0.01 -20.06 17.43
CA LEU A 341 -0.57 -21.40 17.54
C LEU A 341 0.52 -22.35 18.07
N SER A 342 0.48 -22.69 19.37
CA SER A 342 1.49 -23.49 20.06
C SER A 342 1.69 -24.88 19.46
N ASN A 343 0.65 -25.44 18.83
CA ASN A 343 0.66 -26.78 18.24
C ASN A 343 1.32 -26.84 16.86
N LEU A 344 1.67 -25.68 16.27
CA LEU A 344 2.38 -25.65 14.99
C LEU A 344 3.88 -25.60 15.23
N SER A 345 4.61 -26.54 14.63
CA SER A 345 6.10 -26.54 14.62
C SER A 345 6.71 -25.27 14.01
N LEU A 346 5.89 -24.46 13.34
CA LEU A 346 6.23 -23.18 12.73
C LEU A 346 6.22 -22.03 13.75
N SER A 347 5.68 -22.24 14.95
CA SER A 347 5.50 -21.20 15.95
C SER A 347 6.82 -20.81 16.61
N LEU A 348 7.10 -19.52 16.67
CA LEU A 348 8.25 -18.91 17.37
C LEU A 348 8.29 -19.15 18.89
N ILE A 349 7.24 -19.72 19.48
CA ILE A 349 7.22 -20.09 20.91
C ILE A 349 8.36 -21.04 21.25
N HIS A 350 8.83 -21.84 20.27
CA HIS A 350 9.95 -22.76 20.44
C HIS A 350 11.35 -22.12 20.18
N ILE A 351 11.39 -20.92 19.64
CA ILE A 351 12.64 -20.15 19.52
C ILE A 351 12.70 -19.28 20.78
N SER A 352 13.36 -19.79 21.84
CA SER A 352 13.77 -18.96 22.98
C SER A 352 14.42 -17.70 22.43
N GLU A 353 13.97 -16.49 22.86
CA GLU A 353 14.66 -15.25 22.56
C GLU A 353 16.15 -15.46 22.75
N PRO A 354 16.99 -15.19 21.74
CA PRO A 354 18.41 -15.14 22.00
C PRO A 354 18.56 -14.08 23.09
N THR A 355 18.82 -14.55 24.30
CA THR A 355 19.17 -13.71 25.44
C THR A 355 20.18 -12.70 24.92
N ARG A 356 19.82 -11.42 24.95
CA ARG A 356 20.77 -10.34 24.74
C ARG A 356 21.91 -10.53 25.75
N ARG A 357 23.01 -11.13 25.31
CA ARG A 357 24.29 -11.01 25.95
C ARG A 357 25.05 -9.88 25.28
#